data_ca6287ccea956ee2166e480343a629d5
#
_entry.id   ca6287ccea956ee2166e480343a629d5
#
_cell.length_a   1.000
_cell.length_b   1.000
_cell.length_c   1.000
_cell.angle_alpha   90.00
_cell.angle_beta   90.00
_cell.angle_gamma   90.00
#
_symmetry.space_group_name_H-M   'P 1'
#
loop_
_entity.id
_entity.type
_entity.pdbx_description
1 polymer ?
#
loop_
_entity_poly.entity_id
_entity_poly.type
_entity_poly.pdbx_seq_one_letter_code
_entity_poly.pdbx_strand_id
1 'polypeptide(L)'
;MTYTNVVFSYGVEKFVSECQKSRIDGLILPDLPFEEKEEFHPICAGYGVDLISMVAPTSEKRIAKIAGEAEGFLYVVSSLGVTGMRSEITTDLTSIVATIRENTRIPCAVGFGISTPQQAAAMAEYADGVIVGSAIVNIMEKYGKDAPQYVGDYVKEMKKALSVYSVSYTHLRAHE
;
A
#
# COMPACT_ATOMS: atom_id res chain seq x y z
N MET A 1 7.94 -6.83 -1.39
CA MET A 1 7.90 -6.56 0.06
C MET A 1 8.74 -7.59 0.78
N THR A 2 9.68 -7.16 1.62
CA THR A 2 10.55 -8.01 2.45
C THR A 2 11.05 -7.24 3.66
N TYR A 3 11.71 -7.93 4.60
CA TYR A 3 12.31 -7.28 5.76
C TYR A 3 13.70 -6.72 5.45
N THR A 4 14.07 -5.64 6.14
CA THR A 4 15.33 -4.92 5.98
C THR A 4 16.55 -5.83 6.20
N ASN A 5 16.49 -6.71 7.20
CA ASN A 5 17.60 -7.65 7.50
C ASN A 5 17.88 -8.63 6.34
N VAL A 6 16.86 -8.99 5.55
CA VAL A 6 17.04 -9.86 4.36
C VAL A 6 17.84 -9.12 3.31
N VAL A 7 17.51 -7.85 3.06
CA VAL A 7 18.21 -6.99 2.09
C VAL A 7 19.66 -6.75 2.52
N PHE A 8 19.88 -6.45 3.79
CA PHE A 8 21.23 -6.29 4.36
C PHE A 8 22.09 -7.55 4.21
N SER A 9 21.52 -8.71 4.59
CA SER A 9 22.24 -9.98 4.52
C SER A 9 22.61 -10.38 3.09
N TYR A 10 21.78 -10.00 2.11
CA TYR A 10 22.06 -10.22 0.67
C TYR A 10 23.09 -9.22 0.12
N GLY A 11 23.20 -8.06 0.74
CA GLY A 11 23.91 -6.88 0.28
C GLY A 11 22.98 -5.93 -0.48
N VAL A 12 22.77 -4.72 0.07
CA VAL A 12 21.76 -3.76 -0.41
C VAL A 12 21.88 -3.49 -1.92
N GLU A 13 23.07 -3.11 -2.39
CA GLU A 13 23.29 -2.77 -3.79
C GLU A 13 23.05 -4.00 -4.71
N LYS A 14 23.54 -5.17 -4.29
CA LYS A 14 23.32 -6.41 -5.03
C LYS A 14 21.84 -6.77 -5.11
N PHE A 15 21.11 -6.64 -4.00
CA PHE A 15 19.67 -6.92 -3.93
C PHE A 15 18.88 -5.99 -4.87
N VAL A 16 19.15 -4.68 -4.81
CA VAL A 16 18.46 -3.70 -5.65
C VAL A 16 18.81 -3.85 -7.11
N SER A 17 20.06 -4.21 -7.44
CA SER A 17 20.46 -4.58 -8.82
C SER A 17 19.67 -5.78 -9.35
N GLU A 18 19.43 -6.81 -8.53
CA GLU A 18 18.59 -7.95 -8.92
C GLU A 18 17.11 -7.57 -9.04
N CYS A 19 16.62 -6.63 -8.21
CA CYS A 19 15.28 -6.05 -8.38
C CYS A 19 15.12 -5.40 -9.77
N GLN A 20 16.06 -4.55 -10.18
CA GLN A 20 16.06 -3.92 -11.51
C GLN A 20 16.07 -4.95 -12.64
N LYS A 21 16.98 -5.95 -12.59
CA LYS A 21 17.05 -7.02 -13.59
C LYS A 21 15.75 -7.82 -13.68
N SER A 22 15.07 -7.99 -12.54
CA SER A 22 13.78 -8.69 -12.44
C SER A 22 12.60 -7.80 -12.79
N ARG A 23 12.82 -6.54 -13.18
CA ARG A 23 11.78 -5.53 -13.47
C ARG A 23 10.83 -5.30 -12.30
N ILE A 24 11.39 -5.24 -11.11
CA ILE A 24 10.67 -4.83 -9.90
C ILE A 24 10.73 -3.31 -9.82
N ASP A 25 9.57 -2.66 -9.81
CA ASP A 25 9.45 -1.20 -9.86
C ASP A 25 9.62 -0.55 -8.50
N GLY A 26 9.31 -1.27 -7.41
CA GLY A 26 9.40 -0.71 -6.06
C GLY A 26 9.67 -1.75 -4.98
N LEU A 27 10.24 -1.28 -3.86
CA LEU A 27 10.61 -2.08 -2.71
C LEU A 27 9.88 -1.55 -1.46
N ILE A 28 9.19 -2.43 -0.75
CA ILE A 28 8.56 -2.13 0.53
C ILE A 28 9.34 -2.84 1.64
N LEU A 29 9.85 -2.05 2.60
CA LEU A 29 10.56 -2.50 3.79
C LEU A 29 9.75 -2.09 5.05
N PRO A 30 8.86 -2.96 5.57
CA PRO A 30 7.93 -2.58 6.64
C PRO A 30 8.59 -2.23 7.97
N ASP A 31 9.78 -2.72 8.19
CA ASP A 31 10.59 -2.55 9.39
C ASP A 31 11.68 -1.48 9.23
N LEU A 32 11.74 -0.78 8.10
CA LEU A 32 12.65 0.34 7.89
C LEU A 32 12.03 1.63 8.44
N PRO A 33 12.61 2.26 9.49
CA PRO A 33 12.16 3.56 9.96
C PRO A 33 12.36 4.61 8.87
N PHE A 34 11.45 5.59 8.79
CA PHE A 34 11.55 6.66 7.81
C PHE A 34 12.86 7.43 7.91
N GLU A 35 13.39 7.59 9.12
CA GLU A 35 14.64 8.28 9.40
C GLU A 35 15.90 7.57 8.88
N GLU A 36 15.79 6.25 8.64
CA GLU A 36 16.89 5.41 8.13
C GLU A 36 16.78 5.16 6.62
N LYS A 37 15.78 5.73 5.94
CA LYS A 37 15.58 5.52 4.50
C LYS A 37 16.78 5.99 3.66
N GLU A 38 17.53 6.97 4.14
CA GLU A 38 18.72 7.52 3.45
C GLU A 38 19.83 6.48 3.22
N GLU A 39 19.83 5.38 3.96
CA GLU A 39 20.75 4.27 3.73
C GLU A 39 20.38 3.43 2.49
N PHE A 40 19.13 3.43 2.10
CA PHE A 40 18.60 2.64 0.99
C PHE A 40 18.22 3.48 -0.22
N HIS A 41 17.63 4.66 0.00
CA HIS A 41 17.05 5.49 -1.05
C HIS A 41 18.01 5.84 -2.19
N PRO A 42 19.28 6.30 -1.95
CA PRO A 42 20.19 6.63 -3.04
C PRO A 42 20.53 5.39 -3.91
N ILE A 43 20.61 4.22 -3.29
CA ILE A 43 20.88 2.98 -4.00
C ILE A 43 19.66 2.60 -4.85
N CYS A 44 18.47 2.60 -4.26
CA CYS A 44 17.21 2.30 -4.97
C CYS A 44 17.02 3.23 -6.16
N ALA A 45 17.16 4.54 -5.95
CA ALA A 45 17.04 5.55 -7.01
C ALA A 45 18.07 5.35 -8.13
N GLY A 46 19.31 4.99 -7.80
CA GLY A 46 20.37 4.68 -8.78
C GLY A 46 20.04 3.53 -9.71
N TYR A 47 19.19 2.59 -9.29
CA TYR A 47 18.72 1.46 -10.08
C TYR A 47 17.29 1.63 -10.63
N GLY A 48 16.64 2.78 -10.38
CA GLY A 48 15.26 3.04 -10.82
C GLY A 48 14.22 2.17 -10.11
N VAL A 49 14.46 1.87 -8.83
CA VAL A 49 13.54 1.12 -7.96
C VAL A 49 13.03 2.08 -6.89
N ASP A 50 11.72 2.32 -6.83
CA ASP A 50 11.11 3.19 -5.83
C ASP A 50 11.19 2.57 -4.42
N LEU A 51 11.59 3.34 -3.43
CA LEU A 51 11.50 2.94 -2.02
C LEU A 51 10.15 3.38 -1.45
N ILE A 52 9.19 2.47 -1.47
CA ILE A 52 7.80 2.74 -1.11
C ILE A 52 7.66 3.03 0.38
N SER A 53 7.20 4.23 0.69
CA SER A 53 7.00 4.68 2.07
C SER A 53 5.69 4.14 2.66
N MET A 54 5.74 3.80 3.96
CA MET A 54 4.59 3.35 4.73
C MET A 54 4.16 4.42 5.73
N VAL A 55 2.84 4.61 5.85
CA VAL A 55 2.22 5.51 6.82
C VAL A 55 1.29 4.70 7.73
N ALA A 56 1.57 4.74 9.03
CA ALA A 56 0.68 4.23 10.08
C ALA A 56 0.04 5.42 10.82
N PRO A 57 -1.04 5.19 11.59
CA PRO A 57 -1.60 6.23 12.45
C PRO A 57 -0.54 6.84 13.38
N THR A 58 -0.24 8.13 13.18
CA THR A 58 0.78 8.89 13.90
C THR A 58 0.47 10.39 13.81
N SER A 59 1.38 11.27 14.23
CA SER A 59 1.18 12.71 14.17
C SER A 59 1.07 13.23 12.72
N GLU A 60 0.22 14.22 12.49
CA GLU A 60 0.04 14.87 11.19
C GLU A 60 1.37 15.39 10.60
N LYS A 61 2.23 15.96 11.43
CA LYS A 61 3.56 16.44 11.01
C LYS A 61 4.43 15.31 10.44
N ARG A 62 4.36 14.12 11.03
CA ARG A 62 5.11 12.95 10.56
C ARG A 62 4.51 12.44 9.25
N ILE A 63 3.20 12.38 9.16
CA ILE A 63 2.49 11.98 7.93
C ILE A 63 2.84 12.94 6.78
N ALA A 64 2.78 14.25 7.02
CA ALA A 64 3.11 15.27 6.03
C ALA A 64 4.56 15.14 5.53
N LYS A 65 5.51 14.90 6.45
CA LYS A 65 6.93 14.69 6.09
C LYS A 65 7.11 13.45 5.22
N ILE A 66 6.53 12.30 5.62
CA ILE A 66 6.62 11.06 4.84
C ILE A 66 5.96 11.25 3.46
N ALA A 67 4.80 11.88 3.40
CA ALA A 67 4.08 12.13 2.16
C ALA A 67 4.85 13.03 1.19
N GLY A 68 5.50 14.08 1.68
CA GLY A 68 6.29 15.00 0.87
C GLY A 68 7.54 14.39 0.21
N GLU A 69 8.04 13.29 0.77
CA GLU A 69 9.22 12.59 0.29
C GLU A 69 8.91 11.21 -0.31
N ALA A 70 7.62 10.90 -0.55
CA ALA A 70 7.20 9.60 -1.05
C ALA A 70 7.44 9.43 -2.55
N GLU A 71 7.62 8.18 -2.97
CA GLU A 71 7.82 7.76 -4.36
C GLU A 71 6.83 6.65 -4.71
N GLY A 72 6.53 6.49 -6.00
CA GLY A 72 5.63 5.47 -6.52
C GLY A 72 4.21 5.58 -5.95
N PHE A 73 3.98 5.06 -4.76
CA PHE A 73 2.73 5.22 -4.00
C PHE A 73 2.99 5.21 -2.49
N LEU A 74 2.01 5.68 -1.72
CA LEU A 74 2.04 5.57 -0.25
C LEU A 74 1.24 4.36 0.23
N TYR A 75 1.87 3.51 1.01
CA TYR A 75 1.20 2.41 1.69
C TYR A 75 0.63 2.91 3.02
N VAL A 76 -0.69 3.04 3.11
CA VAL A 76 -1.37 3.43 4.36
C VAL A 76 -1.78 2.17 5.11
N VAL A 77 -1.23 2.00 6.32
CA VAL A 77 -1.57 0.89 7.21
C VAL A 77 -2.86 1.21 7.94
N SER A 78 -3.92 0.45 7.67
CA SER A 78 -5.16 0.58 8.44
C SER A 78 -5.08 -0.17 9.77
N SER A 79 -5.72 0.36 10.82
CA SER A 79 -5.78 -0.30 12.14
C SER A 79 -6.83 -1.43 12.22
N LEU A 80 -7.38 -1.88 11.10
CA LEU A 80 -8.43 -2.92 11.02
C LEU A 80 -8.06 -4.27 11.67
N GLY A 81 -6.77 -4.50 11.96
CA GLY A 81 -6.29 -5.74 12.61
C GLY A 81 -6.31 -5.72 14.14
N VAL A 82 -6.64 -4.60 14.78
CA VAL A 82 -6.71 -4.48 16.23
C VAL A 82 -8.17 -4.20 16.60
N THR A 83 -8.74 -5.03 17.46
CA THR A 83 -10.12 -4.98 17.93
C THR A 83 -10.50 -3.59 18.47
N GLY A 84 -11.12 -2.76 17.64
CA GLY A 84 -11.62 -1.43 17.97
C GLY A 84 -12.89 -1.08 17.19
N MET A 85 -13.74 -0.23 17.73
CA MET A 85 -15.05 0.11 17.14
C MET A 85 -14.90 0.75 15.74
N ARG A 86 -15.73 0.32 14.79
CA ARG A 86 -15.70 0.74 13.38
C ARG A 86 -15.68 2.26 13.14
N SER A 87 -16.27 3.05 14.06
CA SER A 87 -16.34 4.51 13.94
C SER A 87 -15.02 5.24 14.17
N GLU A 88 -14.14 4.72 15.02
CA GLU A 88 -12.83 5.33 15.29
C GLU A 88 -11.84 5.10 14.15
N ILE A 89 -11.92 3.93 13.49
CA ILE A 89 -11.03 3.54 12.40
C ILE A 89 -11.26 4.39 11.14
N THR A 90 -12.50 4.66 10.80
CA THR A 90 -12.84 5.47 9.61
C THR A 90 -12.46 6.95 9.79
N THR A 91 -12.61 7.49 10.99
CA THR A 91 -12.21 8.88 11.31
C THR A 91 -10.70 9.06 11.17
N ASP A 92 -9.92 8.08 11.63
CA ASP A 92 -8.46 8.10 11.59
C ASP A 92 -7.95 8.05 10.13
N LEU A 93 -8.48 7.15 9.30
CA LEU A 93 -8.12 7.05 7.88
C LEU A 93 -8.45 8.31 7.09
N THR A 94 -9.60 8.93 7.34
CA THR A 94 -9.99 10.17 6.67
C THR A 94 -8.99 11.29 6.96
N SER A 95 -8.60 11.47 8.21
CA SER A 95 -7.59 12.45 8.62
C SER A 95 -6.22 12.17 8.00
N ILE A 96 -5.78 10.92 8.03
CA ILE A 96 -4.49 10.50 7.46
C ILE A 96 -4.46 10.79 5.95
N VAL A 97 -5.48 10.38 5.21
CA VAL A 97 -5.54 10.58 3.75
C VAL A 97 -5.69 12.06 3.38
N ALA A 98 -6.44 12.84 4.17
CA ALA A 98 -6.51 14.29 3.98
C ALA A 98 -5.12 14.93 4.11
N THR A 99 -4.39 14.62 5.19
CA THR A 99 -3.02 15.10 5.39
C THR A 99 -2.07 14.66 4.26
N ILE A 100 -2.19 13.42 3.77
CA ILE A 100 -1.40 12.95 2.63
C ILE A 100 -1.69 13.80 1.39
N ARG A 101 -2.95 14.02 1.05
CA ARG A 101 -3.37 14.76 -0.17
C ARG A 101 -3.00 16.24 -0.16
N GLU A 102 -2.88 16.84 1.03
CA GLU A 102 -2.35 18.21 1.19
C GLU A 102 -0.85 18.31 0.87
N ASN A 103 -0.09 17.22 1.03
CA ASN A 103 1.36 17.23 0.95
C ASN A 103 1.92 16.52 -0.30
N THR A 104 1.12 15.72 -0.99
CA THR A 104 1.56 15.03 -2.22
C THR A 104 0.41 14.71 -3.17
N ARG A 105 0.76 14.47 -4.45
CA ARG A 105 -0.16 13.95 -5.47
C ARG A 105 0.05 12.46 -5.76
N ILE A 106 1.01 11.84 -5.10
CA ILE A 106 1.28 10.42 -5.24
C ILE A 106 0.07 9.62 -4.73
N PRO A 107 -0.39 8.58 -5.46
CA PRO A 107 -1.52 7.79 -5.03
C PRO A 107 -1.24 7.10 -3.70
N CYS A 108 -2.28 6.93 -2.88
CA CYS A 108 -2.19 6.15 -1.66
C CYS A 108 -3.07 4.90 -1.73
N ALA A 109 -2.56 3.80 -1.20
CA ALA A 109 -3.27 2.53 -1.12
C ALA A 109 -3.34 2.06 0.34
N VAL A 110 -4.55 1.70 0.77
CA VAL A 110 -4.79 1.20 2.14
C VAL A 110 -4.62 -0.30 2.16
N GLY A 111 -3.81 -0.78 3.09
CA GLY A 111 -3.58 -2.20 3.36
C GLY A 111 -3.77 -2.54 4.82
N PHE A 112 -3.79 -3.83 5.11
CA PHE A 112 -3.92 -4.47 6.40
C PHE A 112 -5.35 -4.93 6.74
N GLY A 113 -5.52 -6.25 6.80
CA GLY A 113 -6.77 -6.89 7.22
C GLY A 113 -7.92 -6.90 6.19
N ILE A 114 -7.69 -6.37 4.98
CA ILE A 114 -8.69 -6.39 3.90
C ILE A 114 -8.72 -7.78 3.27
N SER A 115 -9.88 -8.41 3.27
CA SER A 115 -10.06 -9.76 2.74
C SER A 115 -11.36 -9.99 1.96
N THR A 116 -12.31 -9.03 2.03
CA THR A 116 -13.61 -9.14 1.35
C THR A 116 -13.86 -7.96 0.39
N PRO A 117 -14.67 -8.17 -0.66
CA PRO A 117 -15.07 -7.09 -1.58
C PRO A 117 -15.72 -5.91 -0.86
N GLN A 118 -16.52 -6.16 0.18
CA GLN A 118 -17.19 -5.12 0.97
C GLN A 118 -16.18 -4.26 1.75
N GLN A 119 -15.16 -4.89 2.35
CA GLN A 119 -14.08 -4.16 3.00
C GLN A 119 -13.26 -3.33 2.01
N ALA A 120 -12.95 -3.90 0.83
CA ALA A 120 -12.25 -3.19 -0.22
C ALA A 120 -13.03 -1.96 -0.69
N ALA A 121 -14.34 -2.11 -0.94
CA ALA A 121 -15.23 -1.03 -1.32
C ALA A 121 -15.26 0.10 -0.28
N ALA A 122 -15.38 -0.23 0.99
CA ALA A 122 -15.37 0.75 2.09
C ALA A 122 -14.04 1.51 2.18
N MET A 123 -12.90 0.87 1.92
CA MET A 123 -11.59 1.53 1.94
C MET A 123 -11.36 2.41 0.69
N ALA A 124 -11.93 2.05 -0.44
CA ALA A 124 -11.83 2.81 -1.68
C ALA A 124 -12.54 4.18 -1.64
N GLU A 125 -13.39 4.42 -0.63
CA GLU A 125 -13.97 5.74 -0.39
C GLU A 125 -12.91 6.76 0.09
N TYR A 126 -11.82 6.28 0.67
CA TYR A 126 -10.80 7.12 1.28
C TYR A 126 -9.49 7.15 0.48
N ALA A 127 -9.14 6.09 -0.23
CA ALA A 127 -7.84 5.91 -0.87
C ALA A 127 -7.97 5.57 -2.37
N ASP A 128 -6.88 5.74 -3.11
CA ASP A 128 -6.82 5.46 -4.55
C ASP A 128 -6.77 3.96 -4.85
N GLY A 129 -6.43 3.14 -3.86
CA GLY A 129 -6.36 1.69 -3.98
C GLY A 129 -6.40 0.94 -2.66
N VAL A 130 -6.53 -0.38 -2.76
CA VAL A 130 -6.47 -1.29 -1.62
C VAL A 130 -5.41 -2.37 -1.84
N ILE A 131 -4.77 -2.79 -0.76
CA ILE A 131 -3.73 -3.82 -0.77
C ILE A 131 -4.25 -5.04 -0.02
N VAL A 132 -4.25 -6.19 -0.70
CA VAL A 132 -4.68 -7.47 -0.15
C VAL A 132 -3.52 -8.46 -0.22
N GLY A 133 -3.10 -8.96 0.92
CA GLY A 133 -2.00 -9.92 1.04
C GLY A 133 -2.48 -11.28 1.57
N SER A 134 -2.76 -11.37 2.86
CA SER A 134 -3.03 -12.64 3.55
C SER A 134 -4.15 -13.47 2.94
N ALA A 135 -5.21 -12.85 2.42
CA ALA A 135 -6.30 -13.57 1.75
C ALA A 135 -5.82 -14.30 0.48
N ILE A 136 -4.93 -13.68 -0.30
CA ILE A 136 -4.33 -14.29 -1.48
C ILE A 136 -3.39 -15.43 -1.08
N VAL A 137 -2.56 -15.23 -0.05
CA VAL A 137 -1.67 -16.28 0.48
C VAL A 137 -2.47 -17.49 0.95
N ASN A 138 -3.59 -17.29 1.66
CA ASN A 138 -4.48 -18.38 2.09
C ASN A 138 -5.09 -19.15 0.90
N ILE A 139 -5.44 -18.45 -0.18
CA ILE A 139 -5.91 -19.10 -1.42
C ILE A 139 -4.79 -19.96 -2.02
N MET A 140 -3.57 -19.44 -2.08
CA MET A 140 -2.41 -20.17 -2.60
C MET A 140 -2.11 -21.41 -1.77
N GLU A 141 -2.15 -21.31 -0.45
CA GLU A 141 -1.96 -22.42 0.47
C GLU A 141 -3.03 -23.51 0.28
N LYS A 142 -4.29 -23.09 0.16
CA LYS A 142 -5.43 -24.02 0.02
C LYS A 142 -5.43 -24.79 -1.31
N TYR A 143 -5.09 -24.11 -2.42
CA TYR A 143 -5.26 -24.67 -3.78
C TYR A 143 -3.96 -25.05 -4.47
N GLY A 144 -2.79 -24.73 -3.89
CA GLY A 144 -1.49 -25.12 -4.40
C GLY A 144 -1.30 -24.74 -5.88
N LYS A 145 -1.08 -25.76 -6.74
CA LYS A 145 -0.85 -25.56 -8.17
C LYS A 145 -2.06 -25.00 -8.94
N ASP A 146 -3.25 -25.19 -8.43
CA ASP A 146 -4.50 -24.69 -9.02
C ASP A 146 -4.86 -23.27 -8.55
N ALA A 147 -4.08 -22.70 -7.62
CA ALA A 147 -4.30 -21.38 -7.05
C ALA A 147 -4.46 -20.23 -8.08
N PRO A 148 -3.76 -20.21 -9.24
CA PRO A 148 -3.87 -19.08 -10.16
C PRO A 148 -5.30 -18.77 -10.61
N GLN A 149 -6.14 -19.77 -10.83
CA GLN A 149 -7.53 -19.57 -11.20
C GLN A 149 -8.32 -18.94 -10.05
N TYR A 150 -8.20 -19.49 -8.85
CA TYR A 150 -8.92 -19.01 -7.66
C TYR A 150 -8.49 -17.61 -7.23
N VAL A 151 -7.19 -17.30 -7.34
CA VAL A 151 -6.67 -15.94 -7.12
C VAL A 151 -7.24 -14.98 -8.17
N GLY A 152 -7.28 -15.39 -9.44
CA GLY A 152 -7.85 -14.59 -10.53
C GLY A 152 -9.32 -14.25 -10.30
N ASP A 153 -10.12 -15.22 -9.88
CA ASP A 153 -11.56 -15.01 -9.59
C ASP A 153 -11.75 -14.12 -8.36
N TYR A 154 -11.00 -14.35 -7.31
CA TYR A 154 -10.98 -13.48 -6.12
C TYR A 154 -10.63 -12.03 -6.47
N VAL A 155 -9.57 -11.80 -7.24
CA VAL A 155 -9.16 -10.45 -7.66
C VAL A 155 -10.22 -9.78 -8.53
N LYS A 156 -10.91 -10.53 -9.41
CA LYS A 156 -12.03 -10.00 -10.22
C LYS A 156 -13.17 -9.50 -9.33
N GLU A 157 -13.55 -10.26 -8.30
CA GLU A 157 -14.59 -9.85 -7.35
C GLU A 157 -14.19 -8.59 -6.58
N MET A 158 -12.94 -8.54 -6.09
CA MET A 158 -12.40 -7.37 -5.42
C MET A 158 -12.44 -6.14 -6.34
N LYS A 159 -11.94 -6.26 -7.57
CA LYS A 159 -11.93 -5.15 -8.55
C LYS A 159 -13.35 -4.70 -8.94
N LYS A 160 -14.31 -5.62 -9.06
CA LYS A 160 -15.70 -5.28 -9.33
C LYS A 160 -16.30 -4.42 -8.23
N ALA A 161 -16.01 -4.72 -6.97
CA ALA A 161 -16.46 -3.91 -5.84
C ALA A 161 -15.87 -2.48 -5.86
N LEU A 162 -14.61 -2.34 -6.26
CA LEU A 162 -13.95 -1.04 -6.40
C LEU A 162 -14.50 -0.21 -7.56
N SER A 163 -14.88 -0.84 -8.67
CA SER A 163 -15.35 -0.14 -9.89
C SER A 163 -16.66 0.62 -9.70
N VAL A 164 -17.52 0.18 -8.79
CA VAL A 164 -18.80 0.83 -8.49
C VAL A 164 -18.57 2.21 -7.87
N TYR A 165 -17.51 2.41 -7.11
CA TYR A 165 -17.16 3.68 -6.47
C TYR A 165 -16.41 4.64 -7.41
N SER A 166 -15.60 4.13 -8.33
CA SER A 166 -14.89 4.92 -9.32
C SER A 166 -15.84 5.72 -10.24
N VAL A 167 -17.00 5.17 -10.59
CA VAL A 167 -18.02 5.82 -11.43
C VAL A 167 -18.75 6.95 -10.68
N SER A 168 -18.97 6.84 -9.39
CA SER A 168 -19.56 7.90 -8.56
C SER A 168 -18.68 9.14 -8.46
N TYR A 169 -17.36 8.97 -8.40
CA TYR A 169 -16.41 10.07 -8.19
C TYR A 169 -16.19 10.91 -9.47
N THR A 170 -16.28 10.31 -10.63
CA THR A 170 -16.21 11.04 -11.93
C THR A 170 -17.45 11.89 -12.20
N HIS A 171 -18.61 11.52 -11.65
CA HIS A 171 -19.85 12.33 -11.81
C HIS A 171 -19.89 13.56 -10.91
N LEU A 172 -19.26 13.51 -9.73
CA LEU A 172 -19.19 14.66 -8.82
C LEU A 172 -18.20 15.74 -9.26
N ARG A 173 -17.13 15.39 -10.00
CA ARG A 173 -16.18 16.36 -10.57
C ARG A 173 -16.63 17.01 -11.89
N ALA A 174 -17.72 16.56 -12.49
CA ALA A 174 -18.25 17.13 -13.73
C ALA A 174 -19.21 18.31 -13.47
N HIS A 175 -19.43 18.70 -12.22
CA HIS A 175 -20.34 19.78 -11.84
C HIS A 175 -19.67 20.90 -11.01
N GLU A 176 -18.35 20.94 -10.92
CA GLU A 176 -17.54 22.08 -10.47
C GLU A 176 -16.75 22.65 -11.68
#